data_5ef5edcd50f310d435d83dbc2bf0b560
#
_entry.id   5ef5edcd50f310d435d83dbc2bf0b560
#
_cell.length_a   1.000
_cell.length_b   1.000
_cell.length_c   1.000
_cell.angle_alpha   90.00
_cell.angle_beta   90.00
_cell.angle_gamma   90.00
#
_symmetry.space_group_name_H-M   'P 1'
#
loop_
_entity.id
_entity.type
_entity.pdbx_description
1 polymer ?
#
loop_
_entity_poly.entity_id
_entity_poly.type
_entity_poly.pdbx_seq_one_letter_code
_entity_poly.pdbx_strand_id
1 'polypeptide(L)'
;KKNIDLSSWTFDIGTGAPSFKEYGISSPYFAPKDFPSDNFSVRWEGQIKIDESSKYTFYTISDDGVRLFIDGKNIINDWKAQPATENKGTIILEGNKKYPIVIEYFEDSGGEAMILGWESDNFTKRLISNPNLTTKNGMPGLEGTYYRNKKLKPSKNKQPITRIDKEINWVTGGGWGNNEAQYYTDDPKNVRIKNGKLIIEALKEDFYGSKYTSSRIKTKKSWKYGRFEIRAKLPRGIGTWAAFWGLPTEWKH
;
A
#
# COMPACT_ATOMS: atom_id res chain seq x y z
N LYS A 1 34.65 -16.63 -1.98
CA LYS A 1 33.31 -16.34 -2.50
C LYS A 1 32.50 -15.70 -1.36
N LYS A 2 32.12 -14.43 -1.47
CA LYS A 2 31.17 -13.86 -0.50
C LYS A 2 29.81 -14.47 -0.78
N ASN A 3 29.18 -15.01 0.25
CA ASN A 3 27.81 -15.48 0.19
C ASN A 3 26.89 -14.28 -0.10
N ILE A 4 25.88 -14.49 -0.90
CA ILE A 4 24.83 -13.49 -1.09
C ILE A 4 24.07 -13.39 0.23
N ASP A 5 24.01 -12.18 0.78
CA ASP A 5 23.30 -11.87 2.00
C ASP A 5 22.12 -10.94 1.68
N LEU A 6 20.91 -11.39 1.95
CA LEU A 6 19.69 -10.58 1.73
C LEU A 6 19.45 -9.53 2.81
N SER A 7 20.22 -9.52 3.91
CA SER A 7 20.04 -8.53 4.97
C SER A 7 20.30 -7.09 4.52
N SER A 8 21.14 -6.92 3.48
CA SER A 8 21.44 -5.63 2.85
C SER A 8 20.46 -5.22 1.75
N TRP A 9 19.45 -6.02 1.49
CA TRP A 9 18.43 -5.79 0.48
C TRP A 9 17.06 -5.61 1.13
N THR A 10 16.17 -4.92 0.45
CA THR A 10 14.76 -4.81 0.83
C THR A 10 13.90 -5.24 -0.35
N PHE A 11 12.72 -5.75 -0.05
CA PHE A 11 11.74 -6.07 -1.08
C PHE A 11 11.14 -4.78 -1.61
N ASP A 12 10.98 -4.74 -2.91
CA ASP A 12 10.41 -3.61 -3.62
C ASP A 12 9.17 -4.08 -4.36
N ILE A 13 8.02 -3.85 -3.77
CA ILE A 13 6.73 -4.28 -4.31
C ILE A 13 6.14 -3.31 -5.34
N GLY A 14 6.93 -2.35 -5.77
CA GLY A 14 6.61 -1.54 -6.93
C GLY A 14 5.86 -0.25 -6.66
N THR A 15 5.56 0.07 -5.42
CA THR A 15 4.77 1.26 -5.08
C THR A 15 5.60 2.51 -4.77
N GLY A 16 6.94 2.41 -4.79
CA GLY A 16 7.82 3.50 -4.36
C GLY A 16 7.75 3.84 -2.87
N ALA A 17 6.80 3.24 -2.15
CA ALA A 17 6.58 3.46 -0.73
C ALA A 17 7.62 2.76 0.16
N PRO A 18 7.82 3.23 1.38
CA PRO A 18 8.59 2.52 2.40
C PRO A 18 8.02 1.10 2.60
N SER A 19 8.89 0.16 2.95
CA SER A 19 8.59 -1.28 2.97
C SER A 19 7.23 -1.60 3.61
N PHE A 20 6.29 -2.09 2.84
CA PHE A 20 4.96 -2.52 3.31
C PHE A 20 5.03 -3.67 4.34
N LYS A 21 6.18 -4.30 4.50
CA LYS A 21 6.42 -5.34 5.51
C LYS A 21 6.20 -4.82 6.93
N GLU A 22 6.44 -3.52 7.18
CA GLU A 22 6.12 -2.89 8.48
C GLU A 22 4.63 -2.92 8.81
N TYR A 23 3.77 -3.04 7.81
CA TYR A 23 2.32 -2.96 7.97
C TYR A 23 1.60 -4.31 7.85
N GLY A 24 2.31 -5.42 7.59
CA GLY A 24 1.69 -6.75 7.51
C GLY A 24 0.58 -6.83 6.47
N ILE A 25 0.85 -6.44 5.22
CA ILE A 25 -0.16 -6.41 4.16
C ILE A 25 -0.75 -7.79 3.95
N SER A 26 -2.05 -7.91 4.12
CA SER A 26 -2.77 -9.17 4.00
C SER A 26 -4.14 -9.05 3.31
N SER A 27 -4.41 -7.97 2.59
CA SER A 27 -5.75 -7.78 2.05
C SER A 27 -5.90 -8.32 0.63
N PRO A 28 -6.84 -9.26 0.40
CA PRO A 28 -7.23 -9.65 -0.94
C PRO A 28 -8.20 -8.62 -1.50
N TYR A 29 -7.92 -8.19 -2.70
CA TYR A 29 -8.78 -7.43 -3.60
C TYR A 29 -9.66 -6.34 -2.95
N PHE A 30 -9.27 -5.15 -3.17
CA PHE A 30 -9.83 -3.94 -2.61
C PHE A 30 -11.21 -3.58 -3.18
N ALA A 31 -11.37 -3.59 -4.48
CA ALA A 31 -12.58 -3.05 -5.10
C ALA A 31 -13.75 -4.06 -5.12
N PRO A 32 -15.00 -3.61 -5.07
CA PRO A 32 -16.16 -4.44 -5.34
C PRO A 32 -16.09 -5.09 -6.73
N LYS A 33 -16.68 -6.28 -6.89
CA LYS A 33 -16.78 -6.95 -8.19
C LYS A 33 -17.30 -5.99 -9.25
N ASP A 34 -16.70 -6.01 -10.44
CA ASP A 34 -17.04 -5.15 -11.57
C ASP A 34 -16.83 -3.63 -11.32
N PHE A 35 -16.01 -3.28 -10.35
CA PHE A 35 -15.59 -1.92 -10.09
C PHE A 35 -14.39 -1.54 -10.98
N PRO A 36 -14.28 -0.28 -11.47
CA PRO A 36 -13.13 0.13 -12.28
C PRO A 36 -11.82 0.05 -11.48
N SER A 37 -10.72 -0.29 -12.14
CA SER A 37 -9.36 -0.22 -11.58
C SER A 37 -8.85 1.22 -11.49
N ASP A 38 -9.32 2.08 -12.38
CA ASP A 38 -8.87 3.46 -12.52
C ASP A 38 -10.04 4.45 -12.45
N ASN A 39 -9.73 5.73 -12.21
CA ASN A 39 -10.69 6.82 -12.21
C ASN A 39 -11.86 6.62 -11.24
N PHE A 40 -11.53 6.26 -10.00
CA PHE A 40 -12.51 6.09 -8.93
C PHE A 40 -12.15 6.87 -7.67
N SER A 41 -13.04 6.89 -6.70
CA SER A 41 -12.75 7.44 -5.38
C SER A 41 -13.54 6.69 -4.31
N VAL A 42 -13.04 6.74 -3.09
CA VAL A 42 -13.68 6.11 -1.95
C VAL A 42 -13.73 7.08 -0.78
N ARG A 43 -14.84 7.06 -0.05
CA ARG A 43 -14.97 7.73 1.23
C ARG A 43 -15.30 6.70 2.30
N TRP A 44 -14.41 6.54 3.28
CA TRP A 44 -14.66 5.73 4.46
C TRP A 44 -15.07 6.62 5.63
N GLU A 45 -16.08 6.19 6.33
CA GLU A 45 -16.62 6.90 7.49
C GLU A 45 -16.87 5.94 8.65
N GLY A 46 -16.67 6.44 9.85
CA GLY A 46 -16.94 5.68 11.07
C GLY A 46 -16.36 6.35 12.31
N GLN A 47 -15.90 5.54 13.22
CA GLN A 47 -15.32 5.97 14.49
C GLN A 47 -14.01 5.24 14.76
N ILE A 48 -13.05 5.95 15.32
CA ILE A 48 -11.81 5.38 15.86
C ILE A 48 -11.89 5.39 17.39
N LYS A 49 -11.65 4.25 18.02
CA LYS A 49 -11.57 4.09 19.48
C LYS A 49 -10.14 4.36 19.92
N ILE A 50 -9.99 5.24 20.87
CA ILE A 50 -8.75 5.61 21.54
C ILE A 50 -8.79 5.04 22.96
N ASP A 51 -7.84 4.17 23.29
CA ASP A 51 -7.79 3.51 24.59
C ASP A 51 -7.05 4.36 25.64
N GLU A 52 -6.01 5.09 25.25
CA GLU A 52 -5.18 5.90 26.14
C GLU A 52 -5.01 7.34 25.61
N SER A 53 -4.98 8.31 26.52
CA SER A 53 -4.69 9.70 26.16
C SER A 53 -3.22 9.84 25.73
N SER A 54 -2.98 10.32 24.53
CA SER A 54 -1.64 10.50 23.99
C SER A 54 -1.64 11.45 22.78
N LYS A 55 -0.46 11.81 22.34
CA LYS A 55 -0.23 12.33 21.01
C LYS A 55 -0.17 11.15 20.04
N TYR A 56 -1.06 11.15 19.07
CA TYR A 56 -1.13 10.16 18.01
C TYR A 56 -0.55 10.72 16.72
N THR A 57 0.26 9.94 16.04
CA THR A 57 0.66 10.20 14.66
C THR A 57 -0.05 9.19 13.77
N PHE A 58 -0.88 9.67 12.87
CA PHE A 58 -1.52 8.87 11.83
C PHE A 58 -0.69 8.89 10.58
N TYR A 59 -0.66 7.76 9.89
CA TYR A 59 0.03 7.57 8.61
C TYR A 59 -0.94 7.07 7.56
N THR A 60 -0.85 7.62 6.37
CA THR A 60 -1.44 7.05 5.18
C THR A 60 -0.35 6.73 4.17
N ILE A 61 -0.46 5.59 3.48
CA ILE A 61 0.29 5.35 2.25
C ILE A 61 -0.75 5.27 1.16
N SER A 62 -0.69 6.17 0.19
CA SER A 62 -1.66 6.22 -0.88
C SER A 62 -1.02 6.45 -2.25
N ASP A 63 -1.56 5.78 -3.21
CA ASP A 63 -1.43 5.95 -4.65
C ASP A 63 -2.87 6.00 -5.20
N ASP A 64 -3.43 7.09 -5.54
CA ASP A 64 -3.01 8.49 -5.60
C ASP A 64 -3.33 9.29 -4.32
N GLY A 65 -4.31 10.17 -4.40
CA GLY A 65 -4.55 11.22 -3.41
C GLY A 65 -5.40 10.82 -2.23
N VAL A 66 -5.07 11.37 -1.06
CA VAL A 66 -5.71 11.06 0.22
C VAL A 66 -5.98 12.30 1.06
N ARG A 67 -7.07 12.25 1.82
CA ARG A 67 -7.35 13.15 2.95
C ARG A 67 -7.80 12.34 4.15
N LEU A 68 -7.30 12.69 5.33
CA LEU A 68 -7.69 12.07 6.59
C LEU A 68 -8.20 13.12 7.56
N PHE A 69 -9.38 12.89 8.09
CA PHE A 69 -10.02 13.72 9.11
C PHE A 69 -10.23 12.91 10.38
N ILE A 70 -9.81 13.45 11.50
CA ILE A 70 -10.09 12.92 12.84
C ILE A 70 -10.80 14.01 13.64
N ASP A 71 -11.94 13.69 14.22
CA ASP A 71 -12.76 14.65 14.97
C ASP A 71 -13.06 15.94 14.19
N GLY A 72 -13.33 15.80 12.89
CA GLY A 72 -13.57 16.91 11.97
C GLY A 72 -12.33 17.70 11.54
N LYS A 73 -11.17 17.45 12.14
CA LYS A 73 -9.92 18.13 11.79
C LYS A 73 -9.22 17.40 10.65
N ASN A 74 -8.89 18.11 9.57
CA ASN A 74 -8.08 17.58 8.47
C ASN A 74 -6.61 17.50 8.93
N ILE A 75 -6.13 16.28 9.21
CA ILE A 75 -4.77 16.02 9.70
C ILE A 75 -3.81 15.54 8.60
N ILE A 76 -4.33 15.01 7.49
CA ILE A 76 -3.55 14.71 6.29
C ILE A 76 -4.35 15.23 5.09
N ASN A 77 -3.68 16.00 4.22
CA ASN A 77 -4.29 16.56 3.01
C ASN A 77 -3.28 16.52 1.86
N ASP A 78 -3.27 15.42 1.12
CA ASP A 78 -2.44 15.24 -0.07
C ASP A 78 -3.33 14.76 -1.24
N TRP A 79 -4.11 15.72 -1.78
CA TRP A 79 -5.12 15.47 -2.80
C TRP A 79 -4.59 15.76 -4.20
N LYS A 80 -3.65 14.92 -4.65
CA LYS A 80 -3.01 15.02 -5.96
C LYS A 80 -2.69 13.62 -6.49
N ALA A 81 -2.51 13.49 -7.81
CA ALA A 81 -1.97 12.28 -8.41
C ALA A 81 -0.50 12.11 -8.02
N GLN A 82 -0.13 10.92 -7.57
CA GLN A 82 1.21 10.59 -7.07
C GLN A 82 1.41 9.09 -6.96
N PRO A 83 2.65 8.60 -7.08
CA PRO A 83 2.96 7.21 -6.73
C PRO A 83 2.74 7.00 -5.23
N ALA A 84 2.67 5.74 -4.80
CA ALA A 84 2.45 5.40 -3.41
C ALA A 84 3.39 6.18 -2.47
N THR A 85 2.80 7.11 -1.73
CA THR A 85 3.49 8.10 -0.89
C THR A 85 2.98 8.00 0.54
N GLU A 86 3.91 7.99 1.50
CA GLU A 86 3.57 8.07 2.91
C GLU A 86 3.36 9.53 3.34
N ASN A 87 2.19 9.78 3.91
CA ASN A 87 1.85 11.04 4.56
C ASN A 87 1.60 10.81 6.05
N LYS A 88 1.83 11.83 6.86
CA LYS A 88 1.60 11.76 8.30
C LYS A 88 0.95 13.02 8.85
N GLY A 89 0.11 12.83 9.86
CA GLY A 89 -0.53 13.91 10.60
C GLY A 89 -0.63 13.57 12.08
N THR A 90 -0.51 14.57 12.94
CA THR A 90 -0.52 14.40 14.39
C THR A 90 -1.71 15.08 15.04
N ILE A 91 -2.24 14.46 16.09
CA ILE A 91 -3.33 14.97 16.88
C ILE A 91 -3.23 14.45 18.32
N ILE A 92 -3.60 15.26 19.30
CA ILE A 92 -3.75 14.84 20.70
C ILE A 92 -5.17 14.36 20.90
N LEU A 93 -5.32 13.12 21.40
CA LEU A 93 -6.62 12.51 21.66
C LEU A 93 -6.68 12.01 23.10
N GLU A 94 -7.87 12.10 23.69
CA GLU A 94 -8.15 11.58 25.04
C GLU A 94 -8.52 10.10 24.96
N GLY A 95 -8.05 9.33 25.93
CA GLY A 95 -8.33 7.90 26.04
C GLY A 95 -9.78 7.58 26.44
N ASN A 96 -10.14 6.31 26.25
CA ASN A 96 -11.50 5.79 26.51
C ASN A 96 -12.62 6.52 25.75
N LYS A 97 -12.28 7.09 24.60
CA LYS A 97 -13.23 7.83 23.73
C LYS A 97 -13.22 7.27 22.31
N LYS A 98 -14.31 7.54 21.61
CA LYS A 98 -14.43 7.34 20.16
C LYS A 98 -14.51 8.70 19.48
N TYR A 99 -13.77 8.82 18.37
CA TYR A 99 -13.74 10.02 17.56
C TYR A 99 -14.22 9.71 16.14
N PRO A 100 -14.98 10.60 15.51
CA PRO A 100 -15.27 10.47 14.08
C PRO A 100 -13.99 10.38 13.26
N ILE A 101 -13.93 9.44 12.33
CA ILE A 101 -12.87 9.30 11.33
C ILE A 101 -13.49 9.34 9.94
N VAL A 102 -12.89 10.12 9.04
CA VAL A 102 -13.23 10.15 7.63
C VAL A 102 -11.95 10.06 6.84
N ILE A 103 -11.93 9.14 5.86
CA ILE A 103 -10.84 8.99 4.90
C ILE A 103 -11.44 9.21 3.51
N GLU A 104 -10.83 10.06 2.74
CA GLU A 104 -11.16 10.25 1.33
C GLU A 104 -9.95 9.87 0.49
N TYR A 105 -10.20 9.15 -0.57
CA TYR A 105 -9.19 8.63 -1.47
C TYR A 105 -9.67 8.76 -2.92
N PHE A 106 -8.75 9.01 -3.83
CA PHE A 106 -9.03 8.82 -5.26
C PHE A 106 -7.86 8.12 -5.93
N GLU A 107 -8.21 7.37 -6.95
CA GLU A 107 -7.34 6.73 -7.92
C GLU A 107 -7.52 7.37 -9.28
N ASP A 108 -6.42 7.75 -9.91
CA ASP A 108 -6.42 8.27 -11.28
C ASP A 108 -6.16 7.15 -12.27
N SER A 109 -4.97 6.58 -12.23
CA SER A 109 -4.59 5.48 -13.11
C SER A 109 -3.31 4.81 -12.62
N GLY A 110 -3.20 3.51 -12.83
CA GLY A 110 -1.98 2.76 -12.58
C GLY A 110 -2.06 1.78 -11.42
N GLY A 111 -1.13 1.90 -10.48
CA GLY A 111 -1.17 1.10 -9.27
C GLY A 111 -1.96 1.79 -8.17
N GLU A 112 -2.78 1.06 -7.44
CA GLU A 112 -3.56 1.62 -6.35
C GLU A 112 -3.01 1.18 -5.00
N ALA A 113 -2.93 2.10 -4.06
CA ALA A 113 -2.58 1.81 -2.68
C ALA A 113 -3.36 2.67 -1.70
N MET A 114 -3.85 2.07 -0.64
CA MET A 114 -4.39 2.79 0.49
C MET A 114 -4.16 2.02 1.78
N ILE A 115 -3.32 2.57 2.64
CA ILE A 115 -2.96 2.00 3.94
C ILE A 115 -3.19 3.06 5.00
N LEU A 116 -3.78 2.64 6.11
CA LEU A 116 -3.98 3.48 7.29
C LEU A 116 -3.25 2.87 8.50
N GLY A 117 -2.31 3.62 9.04
CA GLY A 117 -1.55 3.25 10.24
C GLY A 117 -1.50 4.35 11.27
N TRP A 118 -1.01 4.04 12.44
CA TRP A 118 -0.80 4.96 13.54
C TRP A 118 0.35 4.55 14.46
N GLU A 119 0.81 5.51 15.23
CA GLU A 119 1.69 5.31 16.40
C GLU A 119 1.30 6.30 17.49
N SER A 120 1.77 6.07 18.70
CA SER A 120 1.68 7.00 19.81
C SER A 120 2.93 6.89 20.69
N ASP A 121 3.02 7.71 21.72
CA ASP A 121 4.11 7.59 22.70
C ASP A 121 4.13 6.21 23.41
N ASN A 122 3.00 5.46 23.37
CA ASN A 122 2.82 4.19 24.05
C ASN A 122 3.03 2.96 23.13
N PHE A 123 3.08 3.13 21.83
CA PHE A 123 3.31 2.04 20.87
C PHE A 123 3.93 2.54 19.56
N THR A 124 4.70 1.67 18.94
CA THR A 124 5.34 1.91 17.66
C THR A 124 4.35 1.82 16.50
N LYS A 125 4.74 2.38 15.36
CA LYS A 125 4.01 2.39 14.10
C LYS A 125 3.42 1.03 13.74
N ARG A 126 2.11 0.98 13.51
CA ARG A 126 1.37 -0.23 13.15
C ARG A 126 0.08 0.13 12.38
N LEU A 127 -0.52 -0.87 11.73
CA LEU A 127 -1.85 -0.73 11.13
C LEU A 127 -2.92 -0.44 12.19
N ILE A 128 -3.95 0.28 11.78
CA ILE A 128 -5.16 0.40 12.59
C ILE A 128 -6.08 -0.77 12.25
N SER A 129 -6.20 -1.71 13.16
CA SER A 129 -7.03 -2.90 13.03
C SER A 129 -8.20 -2.89 14.02
N ASN A 130 -9.12 -3.85 13.86
CA ASN A 130 -10.12 -4.11 14.88
C ASN A 130 -9.46 -4.45 16.24
N PRO A 131 -10.00 -3.98 17.37
CA PRO A 131 -11.33 -3.35 17.51
C PRO A 131 -11.35 -1.82 17.45
N ASN A 132 -10.28 -1.18 16.98
CA ASN A 132 -10.16 0.28 17.04
C ASN A 132 -11.02 1.01 15.99
N LEU A 133 -11.40 0.36 14.89
CA LEU A 133 -12.30 0.94 13.88
C LEU A 133 -13.70 0.36 14.00
N THR A 134 -14.70 1.23 14.02
CA THR A 134 -16.11 0.83 13.98
C THR A 134 -16.91 1.76 13.08
N THR A 135 -17.98 1.21 12.47
CA THR A 135 -18.98 2.06 11.82
C THR A 135 -19.69 2.93 12.85
N LYS A 136 -20.48 3.91 12.40
CA LYS A 136 -21.34 4.74 13.28
C LYS A 136 -22.29 3.89 14.12
N ASN A 137 -22.70 2.71 13.62
CA ASN A 137 -23.60 1.78 14.31
C ASN A 137 -22.85 0.73 15.16
N GLY A 138 -21.52 0.87 15.32
CA GLY A 138 -20.70 0.02 16.17
C GLY A 138 -20.24 -1.30 15.55
N MET A 139 -20.54 -1.60 14.29
CA MET A 139 -19.99 -2.76 13.60
C MET A 139 -18.49 -2.60 13.37
N PRO A 140 -17.67 -3.68 13.45
CA PRO A 140 -16.23 -3.61 13.20
C PRO A 140 -15.91 -3.16 11.78
N GLY A 141 -15.03 -2.15 11.64
CA GLY A 141 -14.57 -1.57 10.38
C GLY A 141 -15.17 -0.20 10.08
N LEU A 142 -14.87 0.34 8.92
CA LEU A 142 -15.42 1.60 8.41
C LEU A 142 -16.42 1.35 7.28
N GLU A 143 -17.43 2.19 7.17
CA GLU A 143 -18.32 2.19 6.01
C GLU A 143 -17.65 2.89 4.84
N GLY A 144 -17.34 2.14 3.79
CA GLY A 144 -16.74 2.64 2.56
C GLY A 144 -17.79 2.86 1.47
N THR A 145 -17.88 4.08 0.96
CA THR A 145 -18.69 4.44 -0.21
C THR A 145 -17.79 4.63 -1.41
N TYR A 146 -17.99 3.80 -2.44
CA TYR A 146 -17.16 3.67 -3.63
C TYR A 146 -17.80 4.34 -4.83
N TYR A 147 -17.16 5.36 -5.38
CA TYR A 147 -17.64 6.17 -6.50
C TYR A 147 -16.86 5.85 -7.77
N ARG A 148 -17.55 5.66 -8.89
CA ARG A 148 -16.94 5.38 -10.20
C ARG A 148 -16.45 6.67 -10.90
N ASN A 149 -15.84 7.56 -10.17
CA ASN A 149 -15.18 8.79 -10.59
C ASN A 149 -14.33 9.36 -9.45
N LYS A 150 -13.40 10.26 -9.75
CA LYS A 150 -12.48 10.88 -8.78
C LYS A 150 -13.09 11.97 -7.89
N LYS A 151 -14.39 12.24 -7.97
CA LYS A 151 -15.03 13.44 -7.37
C LYS A 151 -15.80 13.17 -6.09
N LEU A 152 -15.81 11.94 -5.56
CA LEU A 152 -16.59 11.54 -4.39
C LEU A 152 -18.10 11.87 -4.52
N LYS A 153 -18.65 11.74 -5.72
CA LYS A 153 -20.05 12.07 -6.04
C LYS A 153 -20.71 10.96 -6.87
N PRO A 154 -21.99 10.68 -6.64
CA PRO A 154 -22.74 9.79 -7.51
C PRO A 154 -22.65 10.26 -8.96
N SER A 155 -22.51 9.34 -9.90
CA SER A 155 -22.64 9.64 -11.34
C SER A 155 -24.09 9.42 -11.79
N LYS A 156 -24.55 10.15 -12.84
CA LYS A 156 -25.93 10.09 -13.30
C LYS A 156 -26.45 8.68 -13.60
N ASN A 157 -25.57 7.78 -14.03
CA ASN A 157 -25.95 6.45 -14.52
C ASN A 157 -25.37 5.29 -13.69
N LYS A 158 -24.59 5.57 -12.63
CA LYS A 158 -23.94 4.54 -11.81
C LYS A 158 -23.94 4.98 -10.35
N GLN A 159 -24.78 4.33 -9.56
CA GLN A 159 -24.82 4.56 -8.12
C GLN A 159 -23.52 4.10 -7.46
N PRO A 160 -23.10 4.74 -6.38
CA PRO A 160 -21.98 4.28 -5.58
C PRO A 160 -22.32 2.92 -4.94
N ILE A 161 -21.26 2.18 -4.60
CA ILE A 161 -21.38 0.92 -3.85
C ILE A 161 -20.96 1.21 -2.41
N THR A 162 -21.74 0.73 -1.45
CA THR A 162 -21.39 0.85 -0.02
C THR A 162 -21.13 -0.53 0.57
N ARG A 163 -20.07 -0.64 1.36
CA ARG A 163 -19.72 -1.84 2.12
C ARG A 163 -18.98 -1.50 3.41
N ILE A 164 -18.77 -2.48 4.29
CA ILE A 164 -17.92 -2.32 5.48
C ILE A 164 -16.54 -2.92 5.19
N ASP A 165 -15.51 -2.10 5.31
CA ASP A 165 -14.12 -2.52 5.24
C ASP A 165 -13.56 -2.63 6.65
N LYS A 166 -13.15 -3.85 7.04
CA LYS A 166 -12.69 -4.15 8.41
C LYS A 166 -11.37 -3.49 8.74
N GLU A 167 -10.56 -3.21 7.73
CA GLU A 167 -9.28 -2.49 7.80
C GLU A 167 -9.05 -1.75 6.49
N ILE A 168 -8.27 -0.68 6.54
CA ILE A 168 -7.82 0.04 5.36
C ILE A 168 -6.35 -0.30 5.14
N ASN A 169 -6.13 -1.37 4.39
CA ASN A 169 -4.81 -1.94 4.17
C ASN A 169 -4.81 -2.75 2.87
N TRP A 170 -4.69 -2.06 1.75
CA TRP A 170 -4.68 -2.71 0.45
C TRP A 170 -3.72 -2.00 -0.51
N VAL A 171 -3.15 -2.83 -1.36
CA VAL A 171 -2.33 -2.42 -2.50
C VAL A 171 -2.74 -3.32 -3.64
N THR A 172 -3.12 -2.75 -4.75
CA THR A 172 -3.37 -3.50 -5.97
C THR A 172 -2.38 -3.08 -7.04
N GLY A 173 -2.19 -3.93 -8.04
CA GLY A 173 -1.20 -3.65 -9.05
C GLY A 173 0.23 -3.69 -8.50
N GLY A 174 0.61 -4.77 -7.81
CA GLY A 174 1.97 -4.99 -7.28
C GLY A 174 3.10 -4.91 -8.31
N GLY A 175 2.86 -4.21 -9.41
CA GLY A 175 3.77 -3.81 -10.45
C GLY A 175 4.08 -2.31 -10.39
N TRP A 176 5.02 -1.89 -11.19
CA TRP A 176 5.46 -0.50 -11.30
C TRP A 176 4.66 0.31 -12.33
N GLY A 177 3.38 0.03 -12.48
CA GLY A 177 2.51 0.76 -13.40
C GLY A 177 2.75 0.50 -14.90
N ASN A 178 3.58 -0.49 -15.26
CA ASN A 178 3.92 -0.81 -16.65
C ASN A 178 3.01 -1.90 -17.25
N ASN A 179 1.77 -2.03 -16.78
CA ASN A 179 0.88 -3.15 -17.13
C ASN A 179 1.51 -4.53 -16.83
N GLU A 180 2.26 -4.62 -15.74
CA GLU A 180 2.89 -5.85 -15.32
C GLU A 180 1.85 -6.86 -14.85
N ALA A 181 1.94 -8.10 -15.33
CA ALA A 181 0.96 -9.15 -15.07
C ALA A 181 1.15 -9.83 -13.71
N GLN A 182 2.27 -9.58 -13.02
CA GLN A 182 2.64 -10.23 -11.76
C GLN A 182 2.44 -9.32 -10.56
N TYR A 183 2.13 -9.94 -9.43
CA TYR A 183 2.23 -9.36 -8.12
C TYR A 183 3.60 -9.67 -7.51
N TYR A 184 4.28 -8.68 -6.91
CA TYR A 184 5.57 -8.88 -6.26
C TYR A 184 5.40 -9.24 -4.78
N THR A 185 6.04 -10.33 -4.36
CA THR A 185 5.98 -10.85 -2.99
C THR A 185 7.37 -11.03 -2.40
N ASP A 186 7.46 -11.11 -1.08
CA ASP A 186 8.63 -11.54 -0.33
C ASP A 186 8.58 -13.03 0.07
N ASP A 187 7.62 -13.78 -0.48
CA ASP A 187 7.46 -15.20 -0.22
C ASP A 187 8.73 -15.98 -0.65
N PRO A 188 9.24 -16.90 0.18
CA PRO A 188 10.38 -17.75 -0.18
C PRO A 188 10.20 -18.56 -1.46
N LYS A 189 8.98 -18.78 -1.93
CA LYS A 189 8.73 -19.39 -3.24
C LYS A 189 9.13 -18.45 -4.38
N ASN A 190 8.99 -17.13 -4.22
CA ASN A 190 9.35 -16.13 -5.22
C ASN A 190 10.79 -15.63 -5.09
N VAL A 191 11.33 -15.52 -3.86
CA VAL A 191 12.70 -15.05 -3.64
C VAL A 191 13.39 -15.79 -2.50
N ARG A 192 14.58 -16.34 -2.78
CA ARG A 192 15.34 -17.12 -1.79
C ARG A 192 16.81 -17.24 -2.15
N ILE A 193 17.61 -17.59 -1.17
CA ILE A 193 19.00 -18.05 -1.40
C ILE A 193 19.02 -19.58 -1.38
N LYS A 194 19.50 -20.18 -2.46
CA LYS A 194 19.70 -21.62 -2.57
C LYS A 194 21.06 -21.90 -3.19
N ASN A 195 21.90 -22.72 -2.53
CA ASN A 195 23.25 -23.07 -2.96
C ASN A 195 24.12 -21.85 -3.30
N GLY A 196 24.07 -20.80 -2.44
CA GLY A 196 24.84 -19.57 -2.60
C GLY A 196 24.42 -18.71 -3.80
N LYS A 197 23.21 -18.91 -4.33
CA LYS A 197 22.65 -18.13 -5.44
C LYS A 197 21.34 -17.49 -4.99
N LEU A 198 21.15 -16.23 -5.38
CA LEU A 198 19.85 -15.60 -5.32
C LEU A 198 18.97 -16.16 -6.43
N ILE A 199 17.78 -16.62 -6.05
CA ILE A 199 16.75 -17.07 -6.96
C ILE A 199 15.57 -16.12 -6.83
N ILE A 200 15.15 -15.55 -7.95
CA ILE A 200 13.89 -14.85 -8.11
C ILE A 200 13.07 -15.66 -9.11
N GLU A 201 11.90 -16.09 -8.70
CA GLU A 201 11.06 -17.01 -9.46
C GLU A 201 9.68 -16.40 -9.69
N ALA A 202 9.27 -16.34 -10.96
CA ALA A 202 7.91 -16.00 -11.32
C ALA A 202 7.06 -17.27 -11.34
N LEU A 203 5.94 -17.26 -10.66
CA LEU A 203 4.98 -18.37 -10.57
C LEU A 203 3.66 -17.98 -11.21
N LYS A 204 3.05 -18.93 -11.89
CA LYS A 204 1.67 -18.78 -12.38
C LYS A 204 0.72 -19.22 -11.27
N GLU A 205 0.14 -18.25 -10.62
CA GLU A 205 -0.82 -18.47 -9.54
C GLU A 205 -1.75 -17.25 -9.42
N ASP A 206 -2.97 -17.49 -8.97
CA ASP A 206 -3.90 -16.40 -8.65
C ASP A 206 -3.51 -15.78 -7.31
N PHE A 207 -3.14 -14.50 -7.33
CA PHE A 207 -2.72 -13.78 -6.14
C PHE A 207 -3.18 -12.32 -6.24
N TYR A 208 -4.11 -11.93 -5.40
CA TYR A 208 -4.67 -10.56 -5.32
C TYR A 208 -5.05 -9.94 -6.69
N GLY A 209 -5.74 -10.73 -7.52
CA GLY A 209 -6.18 -10.29 -8.85
C GLY A 209 -5.14 -10.46 -9.95
N SER A 210 -3.86 -10.61 -9.63
CA SER A 210 -2.80 -10.97 -10.57
C SER A 210 -2.80 -12.47 -10.86
N LYS A 211 -2.42 -12.83 -12.08
CA LYS A 211 -2.30 -14.24 -12.53
C LYS A 211 -0.91 -14.83 -12.35
N TYR A 212 0.01 -14.03 -11.87
CA TYR A 212 1.39 -14.38 -11.62
C TYR A 212 1.88 -13.71 -10.35
N THR A 213 2.81 -14.39 -9.66
CA THR A 213 3.63 -13.77 -8.61
C THR A 213 5.09 -13.77 -9.03
N SER A 214 5.86 -12.85 -8.50
CA SER A 214 7.30 -12.79 -8.67
C SER A 214 7.92 -12.07 -7.45
N SER A 215 9.18 -11.68 -7.54
CA SER A 215 9.78 -10.82 -6.53
C SER A 215 10.67 -9.76 -7.14
N ARG A 216 10.80 -8.67 -6.44
CA ARG A 216 11.65 -7.55 -6.75
C ARG A 216 12.39 -7.12 -5.49
N ILE A 217 13.69 -6.87 -5.62
CA ILE A 217 14.52 -6.45 -4.50
C ILE A 217 15.33 -5.22 -4.88
N LYS A 218 15.60 -4.37 -3.90
CA LYS A 218 16.50 -3.22 -4.03
C LYS A 218 17.52 -3.20 -2.91
N THR A 219 18.63 -2.55 -3.15
CA THR A 219 19.67 -2.36 -2.12
C THR A 219 19.23 -1.32 -1.08
N LYS A 220 19.53 -1.56 0.18
CA LYS A 220 19.32 -0.58 1.25
C LYS A 220 20.26 0.60 1.19
N LYS A 221 21.43 0.41 0.54
CA LYS A 221 22.42 1.44 0.31
C LYS A 221 22.31 2.00 -1.09
N SER A 222 22.60 3.27 -1.22
CA SER A 222 22.82 3.95 -2.50
C SER A 222 24.29 4.30 -2.68
N TRP A 223 24.69 4.46 -3.93
CA TRP A 223 26.06 4.81 -4.29
C TRP A 223 26.04 5.98 -5.26
N LYS A 224 26.90 6.95 -5.04
CA LYS A 224 27.06 8.08 -5.97
C LYS A 224 27.83 7.66 -7.23
N TYR A 225 28.80 6.76 -7.06
CA TYR A 225 29.63 6.23 -8.13
C TYR A 225 29.93 4.76 -7.86
N GLY A 226 30.20 3.99 -8.89
CA GLY A 226 30.61 2.59 -8.75
C GLY A 226 30.51 1.81 -10.05
N ARG A 227 31.11 0.62 -10.04
CA ARG A 227 30.95 -0.39 -11.09
C ARG A 227 30.12 -1.53 -10.48
N PHE A 228 29.05 -1.90 -11.15
CA PHE A 228 28.18 -3.00 -10.76
C PHE A 228 28.31 -4.13 -11.76
N GLU A 229 28.68 -5.32 -11.28
CA GLU A 229 28.81 -6.52 -12.10
C GLU A 229 27.90 -7.60 -11.57
N ILE A 230 27.06 -8.14 -12.45
CA ILE A 230 26.12 -9.22 -12.10
C ILE A 230 26.31 -10.37 -13.06
N ARG A 231 26.44 -11.57 -12.51
CA ARG A 231 26.33 -12.82 -13.26
C ARG A 231 24.97 -13.42 -13.01
N ALA A 232 24.12 -13.43 -14.02
CA ALA A 232 22.75 -13.93 -13.90
C ALA A 232 22.42 -14.96 -14.97
N LYS A 233 21.54 -15.90 -14.63
CA LYS A 233 20.81 -16.75 -15.58
C LYS A 233 19.41 -16.17 -15.72
N LEU A 234 19.12 -15.58 -16.86
CA LEU A 234 17.82 -14.96 -17.12
C LEU A 234 16.79 -16.01 -17.56
N PRO A 235 15.49 -15.82 -17.26
CA PRO A 235 14.43 -16.64 -17.78
C PRO A 235 14.35 -16.51 -19.31
N ARG A 236 13.76 -17.54 -19.95
CA ARG A 236 13.48 -17.55 -21.39
C ARG A 236 11.98 -17.73 -21.60
N GLY A 237 11.45 -17.01 -22.57
CA GLY A 237 10.03 -17.09 -22.94
C GLY A 237 9.45 -15.75 -23.37
N ILE A 238 8.35 -15.78 -24.10
CA ILE A 238 7.62 -14.59 -24.50
C ILE A 238 7.00 -13.95 -23.25
N GLY A 239 7.16 -12.63 -23.09
CA GLY A 239 6.62 -11.87 -21.96
C GLY A 239 7.49 -11.87 -20.69
N THR A 240 8.67 -12.53 -20.70
CA THR A 240 9.60 -12.44 -19.57
C THR A 240 10.47 -11.19 -19.69
N TRP A 241 10.49 -10.39 -18.63
CA TRP A 241 11.34 -9.21 -18.53
C TRP A 241 12.09 -9.20 -17.19
N ALA A 242 13.19 -9.94 -17.16
CA ALA A 242 14.11 -9.87 -16.04
C ALA A 242 15.06 -8.68 -16.25
N ALA A 243 15.16 -7.79 -15.27
CA ALA A 243 15.94 -6.59 -15.36
C ALA A 243 16.85 -6.38 -14.14
N PHE A 244 18.02 -5.82 -14.37
CA PHE A 244 18.88 -5.20 -13.37
C PHE A 244 19.09 -3.74 -13.78
N TRP A 245 18.74 -2.83 -12.87
CA TRP A 245 18.75 -1.41 -13.17
C TRP A 245 18.95 -0.56 -11.90
N GLY A 246 19.23 0.70 -12.05
CA GLY A 246 19.42 1.64 -10.97
C GLY A 246 18.51 2.85 -11.13
N LEU A 247 18.08 3.39 -9.99
CA LEU A 247 17.30 4.62 -9.90
C LEU A 247 18.03 5.64 -9.04
N PRO A 248 17.86 6.93 -9.28
CA PRO A 248 18.30 7.95 -8.35
C PRO A 248 17.56 7.79 -7.02
N THR A 249 18.24 8.14 -5.91
CA THR A 249 17.63 8.10 -4.57
C THR A 249 16.60 9.20 -4.36
N GLU A 250 16.68 10.27 -5.13
CA GLU A 250 15.73 11.37 -5.14
C GLU A 250 15.26 11.61 -6.57
N TRP A 251 13.97 11.42 -6.80
CA TRP A 251 13.33 11.89 -8.02
C TRP A 251 13.00 13.38 -7.83
N LYS A 252 13.75 14.21 -8.52
CA LYS A 252 13.31 15.60 -8.74
C LYS A 252 12.50 15.61 -10.03
N HIS A 253 11.19 15.78 -9.88
CA HIS A 253 10.30 16.11 -10.97
C HIS A 253 10.51 17.55 -11.41
#